data_82e9097e910b28de7028e5c06b5468e0
#
_entry.id   82e9097e910b28de7028e5c06b5468e0
#
_cell.length_a   1.000
_cell.length_b   1.000
_cell.length_c   1.000
_cell.angle_alpha   90.00
_cell.angle_beta   90.00
_cell.angle_gamma   90.00
#
_symmetry.space_group_name_H-M   'P 1'
#
loop_
_entity.id
_entity.type
_entity.pdbx_description
1 polymer ?
#
loop_
_entity_poly.entity_id
_entity_poly.type
_entity_poly.pdbx_seq_one_letter_code
_entity_poly.pdbx_strand_id
1 'polypeptide(L)'
;MNYNILFTWTRDFPPERKIVDSVSYSEKALRIHFKDNTDLYLIISNYDAYPFLSSNPVPISEETPIWNQLIHSTLIKVSLDDNDRIMRFEFAQTDIYLQEKTYILIAEFILPKPNVILTEKNDELIIIDALKKYSYKDNPQRQILPKLPYQKPETAFKPYQKDLAFPLVLTSLETGEPIQCDTVNEYLKNHFLYVLSLKEALEHRKAIISYWEKELKKAQQKLYKQKEELEQANKCEYWRICAEILKVNLSNIQRGQTVLKAINYFDPELSTIEIELLSDKTPQENMLDYLKKYKKAKRGKEVIEHNLKETEKKIKQLENIVQKARNGELDELPQKEKLHQLSHKLDMAEKLLRLRIDDRFEIVIGRKASENDFITTQLARPYDW
;
A
#
# COMPACT_ATOMS: atom_id res chain seq x y z
N MET A 1 3.85 -10.50 25.40
CA MET A 1 2.88 -11.34 26.18
C MET A 1 3.51 -11.80 27.48
N ASN A 2 2.72 -11.87 28.57
CA ASN A 2 3.19 -12.25 29.91
C ASN A 2 3.33 -13.80 30.01
N TYR A 3 4.36 -14.29 30.74
CA TYR A 3 4.56 -15.71 31.01
C TYR A 3 3.34 -16.39 31.66
N ASN A 4 2.71 -15.75 32.63
CA ASN A 4 1.55 -16.30 33.34
C ASN A 4 0.33 -16.54 32.43
N ILE A 5 0.18 -15.76 31.35
CA ILE A 5 -0.85 -15.98 30.32
C ILE A 5 -0.56 -17.27 29.57
N LEU A 6 0.69 -17.47 29.13
CA LEU A 6 1.11 -18.69 28.44
C LEU A 6 1.01 -19.92 29.35
N PHE A 7 1.38 -19.77 30.63
CA PHE A 7 1.30 -20.82 31.64
C PHE A 7 -0.16 -21.26 31.86
N THR A 8 -1.06 -20.32 32.08
CA THR A 8 -2.49 -20.63 32.27
C THR A 8 -3.09 -21.22 30.99
N TRP A 9 -2.76 -20.66 29.81
CA TRP A 9 -3.21 -21.22 28.54
C TRP A 9 -2.76 -22.67 28.32
N THR A 10 -1.51 -22.97 28.67
CA THR A 10 -0.95 -24.37 28.56
C THR A 10 -1.64 -25.30 29.50
N ARG A 11 -1.90 -24.89 30.76
CA ARG A 11 -2.61 -25.70 31.76
C ARG A 11 -4.06 -25.98 31.32
N ASP A 12 -4.72 -25.00 30.76
CA ASP A 12 -6.13 -25.07 30.34
C ASP A 12 -6.29 -25.62 28.90
N PHE A 13 -5.20 -26.02 28.25
CA PHE A 13 -5.25 -26.60 26.91
C PHE A 13 -6.05 -27.91 26.94
N PRO A 14 -7.00 -28.13 25.98
CA PRO A 14 -7.80 -29.34 25.94
C PRO A 14 -6.94 -30.62 25.87
N PRO A 15 -7.21 -31.62 26.70
CA PRO A 15 -6.43 -32.86 26.73
C PRO A 15 -6.68 -33.79 25.54
N GLU A 16 -7.62 -33.43 24.67
CA GLU A 16 -8.02 -34.21 23.52
C GLU A 16 -6.91 -34.29 22.45
N ARG A 17 -6.72 -35.49 21.92
CA ARG A 17 -5.78 -35.69 20.80
C ARG A 17 -6.37 -35.12 19.52
N LYS A 18 -5.65 -34.19 18.88
CA LYS A 18 -6.08 -33.51 17.64
C LYS A 18 -5.21 -33.96 16.47
N ILE A 19 -5.85 -34.41 15.39
CA ILE A 19 -5.17 -34.84 14.16
C ILE A 19 -5.02 -33.63 13.22
N VAL A 20 -3.81 -33.38 12.78
CA VAL A 20 -3.49 -32.30 11.84
C VAL A 20 -4.04 -32.63 10.45
N ASP A 21 -4.79 -31.69 9.86
CA ASP A 21 -5.27 -31.77 8.50
C ASP A 21 -4.43 -30.91 7.54
N SER A 22 -4.08 -29.70 7.96
CA SER A 22 -3.20 -28.82 7.18
C SER A 22 -2.41 -27.87 8.07
N VAL A 23 -1.28 -27.38 7.56
CA VAL A 23 -0.45 -26.34 8.19
C VAL A 23 -0.19 -25.25 7.19
N SER A 24 -0.45 -24.01 7.55
CA SER A 24 -0.23 -22.85 6.72
C SER A 24 0.42 -21.70 7.49
N TYR A 25 1.09 -20.83 6.77
CA TYR A 25 1.78 -19.68 7.33
C TYR A 25 1.41 -18.40 6.56
N SER A 26 1.13 -17.36 7.29
CA SER A 26 1.03 -15.99 6.80
C SER A 26 2.11 -15.13 7.46
N GLU A 27 2.32 -13.89 7.01
CA GLU A 27 3.39 -13.00 7.50
C GLU A 27 3.59 -12.99 9.04
N LYS A 28 2.55 -13.29 9.84
CA LYS A 28 2.56 -13.09 11.30
C LYS A 28 1.94 -14.23 12.09
N ALA A 29 1.41 -15.26 11.44
CA ALA A 29 0.70 -16.34 12.10
C ALA A 29 0.98 -17.68 11.42
N LEU A 30 1.34 -18.69 12.19
CA LEU A 30 1.27 -20.08 11.77
C LEU A 30 -0.10 -20.63 12.20
N ARG A 31 -0.82 -21.24 11.27
CA ARG A 31 -2.09 -21.91 11.50
C ARG A 31 -1.91 -23.40 11.35
N ILE A 32 -2.39 -24.16 12.32
CA ILE A 32 -2.51 -25.62 12.26
C ILE A 32 -4.00 -25.95 12.32
N HIS A 33 -4.53 -26.42 11.20
CA HIS A 33 -5.91 -26.85 11.10
C HIS A 33 -6.01 -28.32 11.49
N PHE A 34 -6.98 -28.65 12.36
CA PHE A 34 -7.23 -30.00 12.81
C PHE A 34 -8.51 -30.57 12.16
N LYS A 35 -8.59 -31.90 12.04
CA LYS A 35 -9.75 -32.60 11.46
C LYS A 35 -11.07 -32.40 12.21
N ASP A 36 -11.01 -31.95 13.46
CA ASP A 36 -12.21 -31.59 14.25
C ASP A 36 -12.71 -30.17 13.97
N ASN A 37 -12.23 -29.51 12.89
CA ASN A 37 -12.51 -28.14 12.51
C ASN A 37 -12.08 -27.08 13.55
N THR A 38 -11.10 -27.40 14.40
CA THR A 38 -10.44 -26.40 15.23
C THR A 38 -9.11 -25.98 14.63
N ASP A 39 -8.75 -24.72 14.85
CA ASP A 39 -7.50 -24.13 14.41
C ASP A 39 -6.64 -23.75 15.61
N LEU A 40 -5.39 -24.11 15.60
CA LEU A 40 -4.37 -23.55 16.49
C LEU A 40 -3.61 -22.48 15.75
N TYR A 41 -3.66 -21.26 16.25
CA TYR A 41 -2.89 -20.14 15.75
C TYR A 41 -1.69 -19.87 16.65
N LEU A 42 -0.50 -19.74 16.06
CA LEU A 42 0.70 -19.24 16.74
C LEU A 42 1.06 -17.89 16.16
N ILE A 43 0.80 -16.83 16.91
CA ILE A 43 1.10 -15.46 16.49
C ILE A 43 2.58 -15.18 16.72
N ILE A 44 3.28 -14.64 15.73
CA ILE A 44 4.72 -14.42 15.70
C ILE A 44 5.11 -13.05 15.12
N SER A 45 4.41 -12.02 15.54
CA SER A 45 4.79 -10.66 15.16
C SER A 45 5.93 -10.13 16.05
N ASN A 46 6.70 -9.15 15.57
CA ASN A 46 7.80 -8.56 16.35
C ASN A 46 7.32 -7.79 17.60
N TYR A 47 6.03 -7.52 17.69
CA TYR A 47 5.43 -6.75 18.79
C TYR A 47 4.62 -7.62 19.74
N ASP A 48 4.15 -8.76 19.25
CA ASP A 48 3.30 -9.65 20.05
C ASP A 48 3.45 -11.10 19.57
N ALA A 49 3.45 -12.06 20.53
CA ALA A 49 3.67 -13.46 20.24
C ALA A 49 2.97 -14.33 21.29
N TYR A 50 2.04 -15.22 20.82
CA TYR A 50 1.20 -16.06 21.68
C TYR A 50 0.40 -17.07 20.86
N PRO A 51 -0.10 -18.17 21.48
CA PRO A 51 -1.02 -19.11 20.85
C PRO A 51 -2.48 -18.78 21.16
N PHE A 52 -3.40 -19.23 20.32
CA PHE A 52 -4.82 -19.39 20.67
C PHE A 52 -5.49 -20.47 19.81
N LEU A 53 -6.60 -21.04 20.32
CA LEU A 53 -7.47 -21.95 19.60
C LEU A 53 -8.72 -21.23 19.10
N SER A 54 -9.21 -21.60 17.92
CA SER A 54 -10.48 -21.10 17.38
C SER A 54 -11.24 -22.20 16.63
N SER A 55 -12.54 -22.31 16.90
CA SER A 55 -13.43 -23.19 16.12
C SER A 55 -13.96 -22.53 14.84
N ASN A 56 -13.75 -21.22 14.71
CA ASN A 56 -14.11 -20.47 13.51
C ASN A 56 -12.84 -19.91 12.86
N PRO A 57 -12.72 -19.93 11.53
CA PRO A 57 -11.57 -19.36 10.86
C PRO A 57 -11.45 -17.86 11.20
N VAL A 58 -10.24 -17.43 11.44
CA VAL A 58 -9.93 -16.02 11.70
C VAL A 58 -9.46 -15.40 10.39
N PRO A 59 -9.88 -14.16 10.03
CA PRO A 59 -9.47 -13.52 8.80
C PRO A 59 -7.96 -13.21 8.84
N ILE A 60 -7.17 -14.04 8.20
CA ILE A 60 -5.73 -13.86 8.00
C ILE A 60 -5.49 -13.73 6.49
N SER A 61 -4.65 -12.77 6.11
CA SER A 61 -4.27 -12.57 4.71
C SER A 61 -3.40 -13.73 4.21
N GLU A 62 -3.47 -13.99 2.91
CA GLU A 62 -2.69 -14.95 2.11
C GLU A 62 -1.89 -16.00 2.91
N GLU A 63 -2.47 -17.20 3.05
CA GLU A 63 -1.84 -18.32 3.71
C GLU A 63 -1.07 -19.18 2.69
N THR A 64 0.17 -19.53 3.02
CA THR A 64 1.01 -20.43 2.23
C THR A 64 1.15 -21.77 2.95
N PRO A 65 0.86 -22.90 2.32
CA PRO A 65 1.09 -24.23 2.92
C PRO A 65 2.55 -24.44 3.31
N ILE A 66 2.79 -24.97 4.50
CA ILE A 66 4.13 -25.23 5.04
C ILE A 66 4.11 -26.52 5.87
N TRP A 67 5.27 -27.19 5.97
CA TRP A 67 5.47 -28.35 6.87
C TRP A 67 4.47 -29.50 6.68
N ASN A 68 4.30 -29.92 5.43
CA ASN A 68 3.41 -31.03 5.05
C ASN A 68 3.68 -32.33 5.81
N GLN A 69 4.89 -32.53 6.36
CA GLN A 69 5.24 -33.68 7.18
C GLN A 69 4.44 -33.76 8.49
N LEU A 70 3.82 -32.68 8.95
CA LEU A 70 2.92 -32.71 10.12
C LEU A 70 1.51 -33.15 9.76
N ILE A 71 1.13 -33.21 8.49
CA ILE A 71 -0.22 -33.65 8.06
C ILE A 71 -0.42 -35.10 8.50
N HIS A 72 -1.60 -35.36 9.05
CA HIS A 72 -2.00 -36.64 9.65
C HIS A 72 -1.26 -37.04 10.95
N SER A 73 -0.35 -36.20 11.48
CA SER A 73 0.18 -36.38 12.82
C SER A 73 -0.85 -36.01 13.88
N THR A 74 -0.69 -36.57 15.06
CA THR A 74 -1.58 -36.33 16.22
C THR A 74 -0.87 -35.46 17.23
N LEU A 75 -1.43 -34.31 17.59
CA LEU A 75 -0.96 -33.51 18.72
C LEU A 75 -1.23 -34.28 20.02
N ILE A 76 -0.17 -34.64 20.72
CA ILE A 76 -0.24 -35.49 21.93
C ILE A 76 0.07 -34.72 23.22
N LYS A 77 0.83 -33.63 23.12
CA LYS A 77 1.23 -32.85 24.29
C LYS A 77 1.52 -31.40 23.94
N VAL A 78 1.12 -30.52 24.83
CA VAL A 78 1.53 -29.09 24.85
C VAL A 78 2.21 -28.81 26.17
N SER A 79 3.35 -28.14 26.14
CA SER A 79 4.10 -27.80 27.34
C SER A 79 4.76 -26.43 27.21
N LEU A 80 4.90 -25.72 28.32
CA LEU A 80 5.65 -24.49 28.44
C LEU A 80 6.95 -24.74 29.19
N ASP A 81 8.02 -24.11 28.77
CA ASP A 81 9.29 -24.17 29.49
C ASP A 81 9.20 -23.41 30.83
N ASP A 82 9.75 -23.98 31.89
CA ASP A 82 9.65 -23.42 33.26
C ASP A 82 10.34 -22.06 33.40
N ASN A 83 11.33 -21.79 32.59
CA ASN A 83 12.18 -20.62 32.72
C ASN A 83 12.08 -19.62 31.56
N ASP A 84 11.23 -19.89 30.55
CA ASP A 84 11.09 -18.98 29.42
C ASP A 84 9.74 -19.12 28.70
N ARG A 85 9.46 -18.20 27.80
CA ARG A 85 8.27 -18.16 26.95
C ARG A 85 8.47 -19.02 25.70
N ILE A 86 8.87 -20.28 25.92
CA ILE A 86 9.07 -21.28 24.89
C ILE A 86 8.05 -22.40 25.09
N MET A 87 7.18 -22.55 24.11
CA MET A 87 6.17 -23.61 24.12
C MET A 87 6.57 -24.73 23.16
N ARG A 88 6.24 -25.95 23.54
CA ARG A 88 6.48 -27.16 22.75
C ARG A 88 5.16 -27.86 22.48
N PHE A 89 4.92 -28.16 21.21
CA PHE A 89 3.78 -28.93 20.73
C PHE A 89 4.33 -30.23 20.16
N GLU A 90 4.04 -31.35 20.84
CA GLU A 90 4.54 -32.67 20.46
C GLU A 90 3.51 -33.39 19.58
N PHE A 91 3.94 -33.82 18.39
CA PHE A 91 3.12 -34.51 17.42
C PHE A 91 3.66 -35.88 17.17
N ALA A 92 2.82 -36.91 17.31
CA ALA A 92 3.15 -38.29 16.99
C ALA A 92 2.57 -38.66 15.62
N GLN A 93 3.35 -39.36 14.82
CA GLN A 93 2.94 -39.90 13.53
C GLN A 93 3.47 -41.31 13.39
N THR A 94 2.62 -42.23 12.95
CA THR A 94 3.05 -43.59 12.57
C THR A 94 3.14 -43.64 11.06
N ASP A 95 4.30 -43.99 10.54
CA ASP A 95 4.50 -44.13 9.10
C ASP A 95 3.93 -45.44 8.55
N ILE A 96 3.99 -45.64 7.24
CA ILE A 96 3.50 -46.84 6.55
C ILE A 96 4.23 -48.14 6.97
N TYR A 97 5.39 -48.03 7.59
CA TYR A 97 6.20 -49.16 8.13
C TYR A 97 5.94 -49.40 9.61
N LEU A 98 4.92 -48.73 10.20
CA LEU A 98 4.57 -48.78 11.62
C LEU A 98 5.67 -48.21 12.53
N GLN A 99 6.57 -47.38 12.00
CA GLN A 99 7.56 -46.67 12.80
C GLN A 99 6.95 -45.39 13.36
N GLU A 100 7.10 -45.20 14.66
CA GLU A 100 6.64 -43.95 15.31
C GLU A 100 7.69 -42.86 15.12
N LYS A 101 7.24 -41.71 14.58
CA LYS A 101 8.01 -40.49 14.50
C LYS A 101 7.37 -39.45 15.39
N THR A 102 8.20 -38.73 16.12
CA THR A 102 7.75 -37.64 16.96
C THR A 102 8.35 -36.31 16.44
N TYR A 103 7.47 -35.41 16.07
CA TYR A 103 7.84 -34.04 15.72
C TYR A 103 7.56 -33.13 16.90
N ILE A 104 8.46 -32.18 17.16
CA ILE A 104 8.23 -31.14 18.17
C ILE A 104 8.29 -29.78 17.48
N LEU A 105 7.16 -29.09 17.54
CA LEU A 105 7.06 -27.71 17.12
C LEU A 105 7.40 -26.82 18.31
N ILE A 106 8.49 -26.08 18.22
CA ILE A 106 8.99 -25.20 19.27
C ILE A 106 8.62 -23.78 18.92
N ALA A 107 7.70 -23.17 19.68
CA ALA A 107 7.32 -21.79 19.53
C ALA A 107 8.05 -20.93 20.57
N GLU A 108 8.98 -20.12 20.12
CA GLU A 108 9.74 -19.16 20.91
C GLU A 108 8.99 -17.81 20.90
N PHE A 109 8.15 -17.56 21.89
CA PHE A 109 7.41 -16.31 22.04
C PHE A 109 8.26 -15.22 22.70
N ILE A 110 9.51 -15.10 22.27
CA ILE A 110 10.53 -14.19 22.82
C ILE A 110 10.64 -12.94 21.91
N LEU A 111 10.14 -11.83 22.40
CA LEU A 111 10.22 -10.56 21.67
C LEU A 111 11.62 -9.93 21.74
N PRO A 112 12.07 -9.18 20.73
CA PRO A 112 11.31 -8.77 19.54
C PRO A 112 11.43 -9.76 18.35
N LYS A 113 12.02 -10.93 18.52
CA LYS A 113 12.29 -11.88 17.45
C LYS A 113 11.67 -13.25 17.74
N PRO A 114 10.32 -13.35 17.84
CA PRO A 114 9.67 -14.63 18.02
C PRO A 114 9.91 -15.54 16.80
N ASN A 115 9.95 -16.86 17.04
CA ASN A 115 10.17 -17.84 15.98
C ASN A 115 9.37 -19.12 16.25
N VAL A 116 9.14 -19.90 15.21
CA VAL A 116 8.62 -21.26 15.32
C VAL A 116 9.54 -22.18 14.55
N ILE A 117 9.95 -23.25 15.20
CA ILE A 117 10.98 -24.19 14.74
C ILE A 117 10.36 -25.59 14.76
N LEU A 118 10.39 -26.26 13.63
CA LEU A 118 9.99 -27.66 13.54
C LEU A 118 11.22 -28.53 13.73
N THR A 119 11.14 -29.47 14.68
CA THR A 119 12.18 -30.41 14.98
C THR A 119 11.66 -31.87 14.94
N GLU A 120 12.54 -32.80 14.69
CA GLU A 120 12.31 -34.25 14.87
C GLU A 120 13.01 -34.69 16.14
N LYS A 121 12.31 -35.50 16.94
CA LYS A 121 12.83 -36.01 18.19
C LYS A 121 13.50 -37.39 17.92
N ASN A 122 14.84 -37.34 17.92
CA ASN A 122 15.69 -38.54 17.95
C ASN A 122 16.39 -38.57 19.33
N ASP A 123 17.66 -38.91 19.39
CA ASP A 123 18.48 -38.76 20.61
C ASP A 123 18.57 -37.29 21.03
N GLU A 124 18.61 -36.40 20.04
CA GLU A 124 18.53 -34.96 20.19
C GLU A 124 17.39 -34.37 19.35
N LEU A 125 17.03 -33.13 19.62
CA LEU A 125 16.04 -32.39 18.80
C LEU A 125 16.73 -31.81 17.55
N ILE A 126 16.54 -32.46 16.40
CA ILE A 126 17.13 -32.01 15.15
C ILE A 126 16.18 -31.09 14.40
N ILE A 127 16.64 -29.92 14.03
CA ILE A 127 15.86 -28.92 13.29
C ILE A 127 15.59 -29.47 11.88
N ILE A 128 14.30 -29.57 11.54
CA ILE A 128 13.85 -29.85 10.17
C ILE A 128 13.73 -28.55 9.40
N ASP A 129 13.05 -27.57 10.01
CA ASP A 129 12.85 -26.25 9.39
C ASP A 129 12.49 -25.21 10.45
N ALA A 130 12.51 -23.91 10.07
CA ALA A 130 12.11 -22.81 10.94
C ALA A 130 11.53 -21.68 10.12
N LEU A 131 10.57 -20.92 10.69
CA LEU A 131 10.01 -19.73 10.04
C LEU A 131 11.06 -18.63 9.85
N LYS A 132 11.94 -18.46 10.85
CA LYS A 132 13.10 -17.56 10.74
C LYS A 132 14.38 -18.37 10.91
N LYS A 133 15.20 -18.38 9.86
CA LYS A 133 16.49 -19.07 9.83
C LYS A 133 17.61 -18.11 10.20
N TYR A 134 18.50 -18.53 11.07
CA TYR A 134 19.66 -17.73 11.48
C TYR A 134 20.96 -18.51 11.20
N SER A 135 21.77 -17.96 10.31
CA SER A 135 23.10 -18.45 10.01
C SER A 135 24.12 -17.93 11.03
N TYR A 136 25.36 -18.42 10.95
CA TYR A 136 26.47 -17.90 11.75
C TYR A 136 26.69 -16.39 11.57
N LYS A 137 26.42 -15.86 10.38
CA LYS A 137 26.51 -14.41 10.11
C LYS A 137 25.42 -13.60 10.83
N ASP A 138 24.23 -14.18 10.97
CA ASP A 138 23.09 -13.52 11.60
C ASP A 138 23.14 -13.60 13.12
N ASN A 139 23.61 -14.74 13.65
CA ASN A 139 23.80 -15.00 15.07
C ASN A 139 24.96 -16.00 15.29
N PRO A 140 26.18 -15.52 15.62
CA PRO A 140 27.33 -16.38 15.86
C PRO A 140 27.17 -17.34 17.05
N GLN A 141 26.36 -16.97 18.04
CA GLN A 141 26.19 -17.76 19.27
C GLN A 141 25.16 -18.89 19.10
N ARG A 142 24.13 -18.67 18.26
CA ARG A 142 23.05 -19.62 18.09
C ARG A 142 22.56 -19.63 16.64
N GLN A 143 22.76 -20.73 15.94
CA GLN A 143 22.27 -20.93 14.59
C GLN A 143 20.95 -21.69 14.62
N ILE A 144 20.05 -21.36 13.69
CA ILE A 144 18.78 -22.06 13.46
C ILE A 144 18.72 -22.42 11.98
N LEU A 145 19.24 -23.58 11.65
CA LEU A 145 19.31 -24.11 10.29
C LEU A 145 18.89 -25.59 10.27
N PRO A 146 18.33 -26.07 9.18
CA PRO A 146 18.00 -27.49 9.03
C PRO A 146 19.23 -28.39 9.28
N LYS A 147 18.97 -29.54 9.88
CA LYS A 147 19.96 -30.60 10.26
C LYS A 147 20.87 -30.24 11.43
N LEU A 148 20.75 -29.07 12.03
CA LEU A 148 21.45 -28.74 13.28
C LEU A 148 20.60 -29.13 14.48
N PRO A 149 21.24 -29.47 15.62
CA PRO A 149 20.53 -29.70 16.87
C PRO A 149 19.92 -28.39 17.37
N TYR A 150 18.70 -28.42 17.88
CA TYR A 150 18.07 -27.29 18.50
C TYR A 150 18.79 -26.91 19.80
N GLN A 151 19.20 -25.66 19.89
CA GLN A 151 19.75 -25.06 21.10
C GLN A 151 18.75 -24.05 21.66
N LYS A 152 18.42 -24.18 22.94
CA LYS A 152 17.59 -23.21 23.64
C LYS A 152 18.32 -21.86 23.70
N PRO A 153 17.62 -20.72 23.50
CA PRO A 153 18.24 -19.40 23.69
C PRO A 153 18.67 -19.22 25.16
N GLU A 154 19.82 -18.61 25.37
CA GLU A 154 20.24 -18.21 26.70
C GLU A 154 19.37 -17.08 27.21
N THR A 155 18.87 -17.20 28.43
CA THR A 155 18.01 -16.20 29.04
C THR A 155 18.34 -15.99 30.51
N ALA A 156 18.34 -14.73 30.93
CA ALA A 156 18.37 -14.34 32.34
C ALA A 156 16.96 -14.21 32.92
N PHE A 157 15.92 -14.49 32.14
CA PHE A 157 14.53 -14.36 32.53
C PHE A 157 14.16 -15.42 33.57
N LYS A 158 13.62 -14.97 34.71
CA LYS A 158 13.11 -15.84 35.75
C LYS A 158 11.65 -15.49 35.98
N PRO A 159 10.73 -16.26 35.39
CA PRO A 159 9.31 -15.97 35.55
C PRO A 159 8.87 -16.26 36.98
N TYR A 160 8.01 -15.39 37.50
CA TYR A 160 7.27 -15.66 38.72
C TYR A 160 5.89 -16.16 38.33
N GLN A 161 5.60 -17.43 38.70
CA GLN A 161 4.29 -18.04 38.46
C GLN A 161 3.26 -17.45 39.41
N LYS A 162 2.20 -16.87 38.84
CA LYS A 162 1.07 -16.33 39.55
C LYS A 162 -0.21 -16.70 38.83
N ASP A 163 -1.19 -17.15 39.57
CA ASP A 163 -2.52 -17.38 39.01
C ASP A 163 -3.14 -16.06 38.53
N LEU A 164 -3.81 -16.15 37.38
CA LEU A 164 -4.52 -15.02 36.81
C LEU A 164 -5.88 -14.87 37.48
N ALA A 165 -6.24 -13.64 37.78
CA ALA A 165 -7.62 -13.30 38.24
C ALA A 165 -8.53 -13.22 36.98
N PHE A 166 -9.68 -13.86 37.07
CA PHE A 166 -10.70 -13.82 36.01
C PHE A 166 -11.92 -13.00 36.48
N PRO A 167 -12.70 -12.36 35.56
CA PRO A 167 -12.48 -12.36 34.10
C PRO A 167 -11.31 -11.46 33.70
N LEU A 168 -10.63 -11.82 32.59
CA LEU A 168 -9.71 -10.91 31.92
C LEU A 168 -10.51 -9.88 31.11
N VAL A 169 -10.05 -8.63 31.07
CA VAL A 169 -10.80 -7.53 30.45
C VAL A 169 -10.01 -6.95 29.28
N LEU A 170 -10.69 -6.81 28.14
CA LEU A 170 -10.25 -6.04 26.97
C LEU A 170 -11.23 -4.89 26.75
N THR A 171 -10.77 -3.80 26.13
CA THR A 171 -11.66 -2.69 25.74
C THR A 171 -12.07 -2.88 24.27
N SER A 172 -13.37 -2.87 23.98
CA SER A 172 -13.90 -2.88 22.62
C SER A 172 -13.51 -1.59 21.89
N LEU A 173 -13.08 -1.72 20.63
CA LEU A 173 -12.81 -0.55 19.78
C LEU A 173 -14.08 0.12 19.25
N GLU A 174 -15.11 -0.69 18.99
CA GLU A 174 -16.35 -0.19 18.38
C GLU A 174 -17.21 0.56 19.39
N THR A 175 -17.33 0.01 20.60
CA THR A 175 -18.23 0.55 21.64
C THR A 175 -17.49 1.26 22.77
N GLY A 176 -16.19 1.06 22.94
CA GLY A 176 -15.43 1.52 24.10
C GLY A 176 -15.73 0.74 25.39
N GLU A 177 -16.60 -0.27 25.33
CA GLU A 177 -17.03 -1.05 26.48
C GLU A 177 -16.05 -2.18 26.81
N PRO A 178 -15.96 -2.59 28.10
CA PRO A 178 -15.10 -3.69 28.49
C PRO A 178 -15.68 -5.05 28.04
N ILE A 179 -14.87 -5.82 27.31
CA ILE A 179 -15.15 -7.21 26.96
C ILE A 179 -14.56 -8.09 28.07
N GLN A 180 -15.40 -8.81 28.78
CA GLN A 180 -14.98 -9.77 29.78
C GLN A 180 -14.69 -11.12 29.12
N CYS A 181 -13.55 -11.73 29.44
CA CYS A 181 -13.12 -13.02 28.92
C CYS A 181 -12.96 -13.99 30.09
N ASP A 182 -13.69 -15.10 30.08
CA ASP A 182 -13.68 -16.10 31.14
C ASP A 182 -12.50 -17.07 31.02
N THR A 183 -11.86 -17.11 29.84
CA THR A 183 -10.69 -17.97 29.59
C THR A 183 -9.56 -17.17 28.96
N VAL A 184 -8.32 -17.65 29.18
CA VAL A 184 -7.14 -17.06 28.51
C VAL A 184 -7.21 -17.22 27.01
N ASN A 185 -7.75 -18.34 26.52
CA ASN A 185 -7.89 -18.56 25.08
C ASN A 185 -8.82 -17.54 24.42
N GLU A 186 -9.96 -17.26 25.06
CA GLU A 186 -10.90 -16.23 24.60
C GLU A 186 -10.24 -14.82 24.61
N TYR A 187 -9.54 -14.50 25.69
CA TYR A 187 -8.79 -13.24 25.79
C TYR A 187 -7.77 -13.09 24.66
N LEU A 188 -6.97 -14.11 24.36
CA LEU A 188 -5.95 -14.07 23.32
C LEU A 188 -6.55 -13.98 21.92
N LYS A 189 -7.64 -14.71 21.66
CA LYS A 189 -8.38 -14.61 20.40
C LYS A 189 -8.96 -13.22 20.20
N ASN A 190 -9.63 -12.67 21.20
CA ASN A 190 -10.23 -11.33 21.15
C ASN A 190 -9.14 -10.26 21.02
N HIS A 191 -8.01 -10.42 21.71
CA HIS A 191 -6.86 -9.53 21.55
C HIS A 191 -6.32 -9.55 20.11
N PHE A 192 -6.22 -10.72 19.49
CA PHE A 192 -5.81 -10.82 18.08
C PHE A 192 -6.79 -10.10 17.14
N LEU A 193 -8.08 -10.34 17.28
CA LEU A 193 -9.12 -9.67 16.49
C LEU A 193 -9.10 -8.15 16.69
N TYR A 194 -8.87 -7.70 17.91
CA TYR A 194 -8.71 -6.29 18.25
C TYR A 194 -7.50 -5.68 17.51
N VAL A 195 -6.35 -6.32 17.52
CA VAL A 195 -5.14 -5.85 16.81
C VAL A 195 -5.34 -5.82 15.31
N LEU A 196 -6.07 -6.81 14.74
CA LEU A 196 -6.41 -6.82 13.32
C LEU A 196 -7.30 -5.64 12.93
N SER A 197 -8.39 -5.42 13.68
CA SER A 197 -9.32 -4.31 13.39
C SER A 197 -8.65 -2.94 13.51
N LEU A 198 -7.75 -2.76 14.49
CA LEU A 198 -6.90 -1.55 14.59
C LEU A 198 -6.03 -1.36 13.35
N LYS A 199 -5.41 -2.43 12.88
CA LYS A 199 -4.54 -2.37 11.70
C LYS A 199 -5.34 -2.00 10.46
N GLU A 200 -6.48 -2.64 10.23
CA GLU A 200 -7.36 -2.34 9.10
C GLU A 200 -7.87 -0.90 9.15
N ALA A 201 -8.29 -0.42 10.30
CA ALA A 201 -8.71 0.98 10.48
C ALA A 201 -7.58 1.97 10.18
N LEU A 202 -6.36 1.67 10.64
CA LEU A 202 -5.18 2.51 10.36
C LEU A 202 -4.79 2.49 8.88
N GLU A 203 -4.85 1.33 8.22
CA GLU A 203 -4.57 1.21 6.77
C GLU A 203 -5.63 1.94 5.95
N HIS A 204 -6.91 1.79 6.30
CA HIS A 204 -8.00 2.52 5.67
C HIS A 204 -7.82 4.03 5.80
N ARG A 205 -7.49 4.53 7.01
CA ARG A 205 -7.20 5.94 7.24
C ARG A 205 -6.01 6.44 6.45
N LYS A 206 -4.91 5.67 6.39
CA LYS A 206 -3.74 6.01 5.56
C LYS A 206 -4.10 6.08 4.08
N ALA A 207 -4.94 5.17 3.58
CA ALA A 207 -5.40 5.18 2.19
C ALA A 207 -6.21 6.45 1.87
N ILE A 208 -7.12 6.87 2.77
CA ILE A 208 -7.90 8.11 2.63
C ILE A 208 -6.98 9.32 2.59
N ILE A 209 -6.04 9.44 3.52
CA ILE A 209 -5.08 10.56 3.57
C ILE A 209 -4.25 10.61 2.29
N SER A 210 -3.67 9.47 1.89
CA SER A 210 -2.84 9.37 0.69
C SER A 210 -3.59 9.76 -0.58
N TYR A 211 -4.86 9.38 -0.69
CA TYR A 211 -5.72 9.76 -1.82
C TYR A 211 -5.87 11.29 -1.92
N TRP A 212 -6.26 11.94 -0.84
CA TRP A 212 -6.49 13.38 -0.84
C TRP A 212 -5.21 14.20 -0.97
N GLU A 213 -4.08 13.74 -0.41
CA GLU A 213 -2.77 14.36 -0.62
C GLU A 213 -2.34 14.28 -2.09
N LYS A 214 -2.62 13.17 -2.78
CA LYS A 214 -2.36 13.01 -4.22
C LYS A 214 -3.20 13.98 -5.06
N GLU A 215 -4.47 14.16 -4.73
CA GLU A 215 -5.35 15.13 -5.40
C GLU A 215 -4.91 16.58 -5.15
N LEU A 216 -4.51 16.90 -3.92
CA LEU A 216 -3.95 18.22 -3.59
C LEU A 216 -2.67 18.49 -4.40
N LYS A 217 -1.76 17.53 -4.47
CA LYS A 217 -0.53 17.65 -5.26
C LYS A 217 -0.80 17.89 -6.75
N LYS A 218 -1.78 17.18 -7.33
CA LYS A 218 -2.20 17.41 -8.73
C LYS A 218 -2.73 18.85 -8.94
N ALA A 219 -3.54 19.35 -8.01
CA ALA A 219 -4.06 20.72 -8.08
C ALA A 219 -2.93 21.75 -7.96
N GLN A 220 -1.97 21.56 -7.08
CA GLN A 220 -0.80 22.43 -6.93
C GLN A 220 0.09 22.44 -8.18
N GLN A 221 0.32 21.28 -8.79
CA GLN A 221 1.05 21.19 -10.07
C GLN A 221 0.32 21.92 -11.20
N LYS A 222 -1.03 21.82 -11.23
CA LYS A 222 -1.84 22.57 -12.20
C LYS A 222 -1.70 24.07 -11.98
N LEU A 223 -1.75 24.54 -10.73
CA LEU A 223 -1.57 25.94 -10.38
C LEU A 223 -0.20 26.46 -10.83
N TYR A 224 0.85 25.68 -10.60
CA TYR A 224 2.20 26.06 -11.03
C TYR A 224 2.27 26.27 -12.55
N LYS A 225 1.75 25.32 -13.34
CA LYS A 225 1.70 25.46 -14.81
C LYS A 225 0.88 26.69 -15.27
N GLN A 226 -0.25 26.93 -14.63
CA GLN A 226 -1.08 28.12 -14.96
C GLN A 226 -0.36 29.42 -14.63
N LYS A 227 0.47 29.48 -13.59
CA LYS A 227 1.31 30.63 -13.28
C LYS A 227 2.38 30.87 -14.34
N GLU A 228 3.07 29.80 -14.78
CA GLU A 228 4.03 29.92 -15.90
C GLU A 228 3.36 30.39 -17.21
N GLU A 229 2.17 29.86 -17.52
CA GLU A 229 1.38 30.32 -18.67
C GLU A 229 0.97 31.80 -18.56
N LEU A 230 0.63 32.26 -17.34
CA LEU A 230 0.29 33.66 -17.10
C LEU A 230 1.51 34.57 -17.30
N GLU A 231 2.69 34.17 -16.85
CA GLU A 231 3.93 34.92 -17.11
C GLU A 231 4.21 35.06 -18.62
N GLN A 232 4.00 34.00 -19.38
CA GLN A 232 4.12 34.03 -20.82
C GLN A 232 3.07 34.95 -21.46
N ALA A 233 1.83 34.90 -20.95
CA ALA A 233 0.75 35.76 -21.43
C ALA A 233 0.99 37.25 -21.08
N ASN A 234 1.72 37.58 -20.03
CA ASN A 234 2.08 38.96 -19.66
C ASN A 234 2.96 39.66 -20.71
N LYS A 235 3.61 38.90 -21.60
CA LYS A 235 4.30 39.47 -22.78
C LYS A 235 3.34 40.12 -23.78
N CYS A 236 2.02 40.01 -23.56
CA CYS A 236 1.04 40.61 -24.46
C CYS A 236 1.24 42.15 -24.62
N GLU A 237 1.64 42.83 -23.55
CA GLU A 237 1.87 44.26 -23.58
C GLU A 237 3.08 44.62 -24.45
N TYR A 238 4.15 43.82 -24.41
CA TYR A 238 5.28 43.97 -25.33
C TYR A 238 4.82 43.89 -26.80
N TRP A 239 3.98 42.93 -27.16
CA TRP A 239 3.49 42.80 -28.53
C TRP A 239 2.57 43.97 -28.94
N ARG A 240 1.81 44.52 -28.00
CA ARG A 240 1.03 45.77 -28.25
C ARG A 240 1.95 46.92 -28.58
N ILE A 241 2.97 47.16 -27.73
CA ILE A 241 3.96 48.22 -27.91
C ILE A 241 4.68 48.07 -29.25
N CYS A 242 5.15 46.85 -29.57
CA CYS A 242 5.78 46.59 -30.87
C CYS A 242 4.86 46.93 -32.05
N ALA A 243 3.60 46.51 -31.99
CA ALA A 243 2.63 46.80 -33.07
C ALA A 243 2.36 48.27 -33.23
N GLU A 244 2.21 49.04 -32.14
CA GLU A 244 1.99 50.51 -32.19
C GLU A 244 3.24 51.23 -32.70
N ILE A 245 4.45 50.85 -32.29
CA ILE A 245 5.70 51.44 -32.80
C ILE A 245 5.89 51.11 -34.28
N LEU A 246 5.59 49.88 -34.71
CA LEU A 246 5.61 49.52 -36.13
C LEU A 246 4.62 50.33 -36.93
N LYS A 247 3.43 50.61 -36.42
CA LYS A 247 2.40 51.43 -37.08
C LYS A 247 2.87 52.87 -37.38
N VAL A 248 3.58 53.47 -36.42
CA VAL A 248 4.14 54.82 -36.59
C VAL A 248 5.30 54.86 -37.58
N ASN A 249 6.07 53.75 -37.66
CA ASN A 249 7.29 53.67 -38.47
C ASN A 249 7.10 52.95 -39.82
N LEU A 250 5.88 52.68 -40.26
CA LEU A 250 5.61 51.87 -41.48
C LEU A 250 6.33 52.42 -42.73
N SER A 251 6.42 53.77 -42.89
CA SER A 251 7.09 54.45 -44.00
C SER A 251 8.63 54.38 -43.94
N ASN A 252 9.20 54.08 -42.75
CA ASN A 252 10.64 54.07 -42.52
C ASN A 252 11.24 52.64 -42.61
N ILE A 253 10.39 51.60 -42.73
CA ILE A 253 10.80 50.22 -42.79
C ILE A 253 10.99 49.80 -44.23
N GLN A 254 12.19 49.34 -44.61
CA GLN A 254 12.47 48.82 -45.93
C GLN A 254 12.05 47.36 -46.04
N ARG A 255 11.62 46.96 -47.25
CA ARG A 255 11.30 45.52 -47.53
C ARG A 255 12.54 44.66 -47.39
N GLY A 256 12.44 43.53 -46.65
CA GLY A 256 13.57 42.66 -46.37
C GLY A 256 14.34 43.00 -45.09
N GLN A 257 13.99 44.07 -44.40
CA GLN A 257 14.58 44.41 -43.11
C GLN A 257 14.19 43.39 -42.03
N THR A 258 15.17 42.97 -41.24
CA THR A 258 14.98 41.93 -40.20
C THR A 258 14.80 42.51 -38.80
N VAL A 259 15.25 43.74 -38.55
CA VAL A 259 15.15 44.39 -37.23
C VAL A 259 14.86 45.88 -37.42
N LEU A 260 13.89 46.41 -36.70
CA LEU A 260 13.61 47.85 -36.56
C LEU A 260 14.16 48.33 -35.22
N LYS A 261 15.04 49.32 -35.22
CA LYS A 261 15.42 50.09 -34.02
C LYS A 261 14.61 51.39 -34.00
N ALA A 262 13.76 51.54 -32.99
CA ALA A 262 12.90 52.68 -32.84
C ALA A 262 12.83 53.16 -31.39
N ILE A 263 12.38 54.40 -31.18
CA ILE A 263 12.16 54.94 -29.84
C ILE A 263 10.87 54.34 -29.28
N ASN A 264 10.94 53.87 -28.05
CA ASN A 264 9.78 53.39 -27.31
C ASN A 264 9.04 54.55 -26.65
N TYR A 265 8.03 55.08 -27.32
CA TYR A 265 7.21 56.17 -26.80
C TYR A 265 6.35 55.83 -25.58
N PHE A 266 6.28 54.55 -25.22
CA PHE A 266 5.54 54.07 -24.04
C PHE A 266 6.47 53.94 -22.79
N ASP A 267 7.77 54.16 -22.98
CA ASP A 267 8.74 54.22 -21.91
C ASP A 267 8.98 55.67 -21.49
N PRO A 268 8.84 56.05 -20.21
CA PRO A 268 9.12 57.40 -19.73
C PRO A 268 10.56 57.89 -20.05
N GLU A 269 11.52 56.98 -20.15
CA GLU A 269 12.91 57.28 -20.49
C GLU A 269 13.18 57.33 -22.00
N LEU A 270 12.15 57.11 -22.83
CA LEU A 270 12.26 57.05 -24.29
C LEU A 270 13.36 56.10 -24.78
N SER A 271 13.51 54.97 -24.12
CA SER A 271 14.53 53.97 -24.46
C SER A 271 14.35 53.46 -25.89
N THR A 272 15.46 52.99 -26.50
CA THR A 272 15.40 52.37 -27.84
C THR A 272 14.95 50.91 -27.71
N ILE A 273 13.95 50.52 -28.50
CA ILE A 273 13.47 49.15 -28.61
C ILE A 273 13.89 48.57 -29.96
N GLU A 274 14.32 47.32 -29.93
CA GLU A 274 14.59 46.51 -31.12
C GLU A 274 13.41 45.57 -31.39
N ILE A 275 12.80 45.68 -32.58
CA ILE A 275 11.65 44.88 -32.98
C ILE A 275 12.06 43.97 -34.12
N GLU A 276 11.95 42.68 -33.92
CA GLU A 276 12.23 41.67 -34.95
C GLU A 276 11.16 41.69 -36.03
N LEU A 277 11.59 41.65 -37.30
CA LEU A 277 10.75 41.63 -38.48
C LEU A 277 11.01 40.37 -39.31
N LEU A 278 9.96 39.83 -39.89
CA LEU A 278 10.06 38.75 -40.87
C LEU A 278 10.36 39.38 -42.24
N SER A 279 11.52 39.06 -42.82
CA SER A 279 12.03 39.64 -44.08
C SER A 279 11.18 39.30 -45.30
N ASP A 280 10.43 38.19 -45.24
CA ASP A 280 9.52 37.73 -46.29
C ASP A 280 8.17 38.47 -46.28
N LYS A 281 7.89 39.27 -45.23
CA LYS A 281 6.65 40.02 -45.03
C LYS A 281 6.83 41.51 -45.22
N THR A 282 5.77 42.13 -45.67
CA THR A 282 5.70 43.62 -45.74
C THR A 282 5.68 44.21 -44.34
N PRO A 283 6.06 45.49 -44.17
CA PRO A 283 5.94 46.20 -42.89
C PRO A 283 4.54 46.14 -42.26
N GLN A 284 3.51 46.22 -43.10
CA GLN A 284 2.10 46.13 -42.68
C GLN A 284 1.75 44.70 -42.18
N GLU A 285 2.22 43.66 -42.86
CA GLU A 285 2.00 42.28 -42.44
C GLU A 285 2.70 41.96 -41.11
N ASN A 286 3.93 42.43 -40.93
CA ASN A 286 4.65 42.31 -39.66
C ASN A 286 3.87 42.98 -38.51
N MET A 287 3.38 44.20 -38.72
CA MET A 287 2.56 44.90 -37.72
C MET A 287 1.28 44.11 -37.39
N LEU A 288 0.57 43.62 -38.43
CA LEU A 288 -0.63 42.81 -38.23
C LEU A 288 -0.35 41.51 -37.47
N ASP A 289 0.80 40.86 -37.64
CA ASP A 289 1.19 39.71 -36.92
C ASP A 289 1.43 39.97 -35.42
N TYR A 290 2.07 41.12 -35.10
CA TYR A 290 2.20 41.56 -33.71
C TYR A 290 0.82 41.87 -33.09
N LEU A 291 -0.11 42.48 -33.82
CA LEU A 291 -1.48 42.69 -33.37
C LEU A 291 -2.25 41.37 -33.15
N LYS A 292 -2.06 40.39 -34.03
CA LYS A 292 -2.65 39.05 -33.84
C LYS A 292 -2.10 38.36 -32.59
N LYS A 293 -0.77 38.39 -32.38
CA LYS A 293 -0.12 37.87 -31.17
C LYS A 293 -0.69 38.55 -29.92
N TYR A 294 -0.80 39.89 -29.90
CA TYR A 294 -1.39 40.66 -28.81
C TYR A 294 -2.84 40.23 -28.51
N LYS A 295 -3.72 40.21 -29.53
CA LYS A 295 -5.13 39.83 -29.34
C LYS A 295 -5.28 38.41 -28.80
N LYS A 296 -4.50 37.46 -29.31
CA LYS A 296 -4.50 36.07 -28.86
C LYS A 296 -4.04 35.96 -27.38
N ALA A 297 -2.94 36.63 -27.04
CA ALA A 297 -2.40 36.60 -25.69
C ALA A 297 -3.31 37.29 -24.66
N LYS A 298 -3.92 38.44 -25.05
CA LYS A 298 -4.86 39.16 -24.17
C LYS A 298 -6.07 38.27 -23.79
N ARG A 299 -6.69 37.59 -24.79
CA ARG A 299 -7.81 36.66 -24.53
C ARG A 299 -7.37 35.49 -23.70
N GLY A 300 -6.17 34.94 -23.98
CA GLY A 300 -5.61 33.83 -23.19
C GLY A 300 -5.38 34.22 -21.73
N LYS A 301 -4.86 35.42 -21.47
CA LYS A 301 -4.61 35.94 -20.13
C LYS A 301 -5.87 35.96 -19.26
N GLU A 302 -6.98 36.51 -19.77
CA GLU A 302 -8.26 36.57 -19.04
C GLU A 302 -8.76 35.17 -18.64
N VAL A 303 -8.64 34.20 -19.55
CA VAL A 303 -9.04 32.82 -19.29
C VAL A 303 -8.11 32.15 -18.24
N ILE A 304 -6.79 32.38 -18.35
CA ILE A 304 -5.81 31.85 -17.41
C ILE A 304 -6.03 32.42 -16.01
N GLU A 305 -6.25 33.72 -15.88
CA GLU A 305 -6.53 34.39 -14.60
C GLU A 305 -7.81 33.85 -13.94
N HIS A 306 -8.86 33.60 -14.72
CA HIS A 306 -10.09 32.99 -14.21
C HIS A 306 -9.81 31.52 -13.69
N ASN A 307 -9.16 30.72 -14.52
CA ASN A 307 -8.82 29.35 -14.18
C ASN A 307 -7.89 29.26 -12.97
N LEU A 308 -6.99 30.21 -12.79
CA LEU A 308 -6.07 30.31 -11.68
C LEU A 308 -6.84 30.51 -10.35
N LYS A 309 -7.78 31.46 -10.34
CA LYS A 309 -8.66 31.72 -9.19
C LYS A 309 -9.47 30.48 -8.80
N GLU A 310 -10.01 29.76 -9.77
CA GLU A 310 -10.76 28.52 -9.53
C GLU A 310 -9.86 27.41 -8.98
N THR A 311 -8.63 27.29 -9.50
CA THR A 311 -7.66 26.29 -9.01
C THR A 311 -7.22 26.62 -7.58
N GLU A 312 -6.99 27.90 -7.24
CA GLU A 312 -6.67 28.31 -5.86
C GLU A 312 -7.80 28.03 -4.88
N LYS A 313 -9.06 28.27 -5.26
CA LYS A 313 -10.21 27.88 -4.43
C LYS A 313 -10.25 26.37 -4.19
N LYS A 314 -10.02 25.58 -5.26
CA LYS A 314 -9.98 24.12 -5.16
C LYS A 314 -8.87 23.64 -4.23
N ILE A 315 -7.69 24.25 -4.27
CA ILE A 315 -6.57 23.92 -3.39
C ILE A 315 -6.95 24.15 -1.93
N LYS A 316 -7.54 25.32 -1.59
CA LYS A 316 -7.99 25.60 -0.23
C LYS A 316 -9.03 24.58 0.28
N GLN A 317 -9.94 24.15 -0.60
CA GLN A 317 -10.91 23.10 -0.26
C GLN A 317 -10.22 21.76 0.01
N LEU A 318 -9.27 21.37 -0.84
CA LEU A 318 -8.51 20.12 -0.69
C LEU A 318 -7.62 20.14 0.56
N GLU A 319 -7.00 21.26 0.89
CA GLU A 319 -6.23 21.41 2.13
C GLU A 319 -7.10 21.18 3.38
N ASN A 320 -8.32 21.72 3.40
CA ASN A 320 -9.28 21.50 4.47
C ASN A 320 -9.71 20.02 4.55
N ILE A 321 -9.93 19.37 3.40
CA ILE A 321 -10.28 17.95 3.34
C ILE A 321 -9.13 17.07 3.86
N VAL A 322 -7.89 17.35 3.45
CA VAL A 322 -6.70 16.64 3.96
C VAL A 322 -6.56 16.79 5.46
N GLN A 323 -6.81 18.01 5.98
CA GLN A 323 -6.78 18.25 7.42
C GLN A 323 -7.86 17.44 8.17
N LYS A 324 -9.09 17.40 7.65
CA LYS A 324 -10.18 16.58 8.20
C LYS A 324 -9.84 15.08 8.16
N ALA A 325 -9.26 14.59 7.05
CA ALA A 325 -8.80 13.21 6.94
C ALA A 325 -7.72 12.89 7.98
N ARG A 326 -6.78 13.79 8.21
CA ARG A 326 -5.73 13.64 9.24
C ARG A 326 -6.29 13.66 10.66
N ASN A 327 -7.34 14.42 10.91
CA ASN A 327 -8.03 14.44 12.19
C ASN A 327 -8.94 13.22 12.43
N GLY A 328 -9.20 12.40 11.39
CA GLY A 328 -10.12 11.26 11.48
C GLY A 328 -11.59 11.65 11.41
N GLU A 329 -11.88 12.80 10.81
CA GLU A 329 -13.25 13.29 10.60
C GLU A 329 -13.83 12.82 9.25
N LEU A 330 -13.06 12.03 8.49
CA LEU A 330 -13.43 11.47 7.19
C LEU A 330 -13.21 9.96 7.20
N ASP A 331 -14.31 9.22 7.12
CA ASP A 331 -14.30 7.74 7.20
C ASP A 331 -14.48 7.07 5.83
N GLU A 332 -14.82 7.82 4.78
CA GLU A 332 -15.09 7.24 3.46
C GLU A 332 -14.28 7.91 2.34
N LEU A 333 -13.82 7.09 1.41
CA LEU A 333 -13.33 7.54 0.10
C LEU A 333 -14.54 7.96 -0.76
N PRO A 334 -14.44 9.02 -1.58
CA PRO A 334 -15.54 9.44 -2.42
C PRO A 334 -15.98 8.33 -3.37
N GLN A 335 -17.22 7.89 -3.22
CA GLN A 335 -17.83 6.79 -3.99
C GLN A 335 -17.82 7.00 -5.52
N LYS A 336 -17.66 8.23 -5.99
CA LYS A 336 -17.70 8.58 -7.42
C LYS A 336 -16.58 7.97 -8.26
N GLU A 337 -15.44 7.64 -7.70
CA GLU A 337 -14.31 7.15 -8.53
C GLU A 337 -14.32 5.65 -8.79
N LYS A 338 -14.83 4.81 -7.88
CA LYS A 338 -14.97 3.39 -8.18
C LYS A 338 -16.00 3.15 -9.29
N LEU A 339 -17.11 3.85 -9.26
CA LEU A 339 -18.14 3.80 -10.30
C LEU A 339 -17.65 4.46 -11.60
N HIS A 340 -16.91 5.58 -11.55
CA HIS A 340 -16.42 6.26 -12.75
C HIS A 340 -15.28 5.49 -13.43
N GLN A 341 -14.40 4.82 -12.68
CA GLN A 341 -13.35 3.98 -13.26
C GLN A 341 -13.92 2.68 -13.84
N LEU A 342 -14.93 2.08 -13.21
CA LEU A 342 -15.64 0.91 -13.75
C LEU A 342 -16.51 1.27 -14.95
N SER A 343 -17.25 2.37 -14.88
CA SER A 343 -18.08 2.85 -16.01
C SER A 343 -17.20 3.32 -17.18
N HIS A 344 -16.09 4.00 -16.92
CA HIS A 344 -15.14 4.42 -17.96
C HIS A 344 -14.42 3.22 -18.61
N LYS A 345 -14.08 2.17 -17.84
CA LYS A 345 -13.51 0.93 -18.39
C LYS A 345 -14.52 0.16 -19.24
N LEU A 346 -15.77 0.06 -18.80
CA LEU A 346 -16.84 -0.55 -19.56
C LEU A 346 -17.16 0.24 -20.83
N ASP A 347 -17.29 1.55 -20.74
CA ASP A 347 -17.55 2.47 -21.84
C ASP A 347 -16.39 2.50 -22.89
N MET A 348 -15.14 2.36 -22.45
CA MET A 348 -13.99 2.20 -23.33
C MET A 348 -13.98 0.83 -24.01
N ALA A 349 -14.28 -0.24 -23.32
CA ALA A 349 -14.30 -1.59 -23.88
C ALA A 349 -15.43 -1.77 -24.93
N GLU A 350 -16.57 -1.12 -24.73
CA GLU A 350 -17.72 -1.12 -25.66
C GLU A 350 -17.45 -0.28 -26.93
N LYS A 351 -16.60 0.74 -26.87
CA LYS A 351 -16.25 1.61 -28.01
C LYS A 351 -15.21 1.02 -28.95
N LEU A 352 -14.53 -0.06 -28.55
CA LEU A 352 -13.54 -0.71 -29.37
C LEU A 352 -14.19 -1.46 -30.55
N LEU A 353 -13.61 -1.32 -31.72
CA LEU A 353 -14.01 -2.12 -32.88
C LEU A 353 -13.45 -3.54 -32.71
N ARG A 354 -14.36 -4.52 -32.73
CA ARG A 354 -14.03 -5.95 -32.62
C ARG A 354 -14.43 -6.66 -33.92
N LEU A 355 -13.46 -7.33 -34.53
CA LEU A 355 -13.64 -8.11 -35.72
C LEU A 355 -13.32 -9.58 -35.40
N ARG A 356 -14.27 -10.45 -35.49
CA ARG A 356 -14.09 -11.90 -35.37
C ARG A 356 -13.80 -12.48 -36.75
N ILE A 357 -12.66 -13.15 -36.89
CA ILE A 357 -12.27 -13.79 -38.14
C ILE A 357 -12.80 -15.22 -38.16
N ASP A 358 -12.69 -15.92 -37.03
CA ASP A 358 -13.28 -17.25 -36.80
C ASP A 358 -13.48 -17.45 -35.27
N ASP A 359 -13.86 -18.65 -34.84
CA ASP A 359 -14.08 -18.97 -33.43
C ASP A 359 -12.79 -18.91 -32.56
N ARG A 360 -11.63 -18.71 -33.17
CA ARG A 360 -10.32 -18.71 -32.49
C ARG A 360 -9.65 -17.34 -32.44
N PHE A 361 -9.98 -16.43 -33.39
CA PHE A 361 -9.28 -15.16 -33.53
C PHE A 361 -10.24 -13.98 -33.50
N GLU A 362 -9.96 -13.02 -32.63
CA GLU A 362 -10.63 -11.73 -32.54
C GLU A 362 -9.60 -10.60 -32.71
N ILE A 363 -9.84 -9.66 -33.61
CA ILE A 363 -9.03 -8.45 -33.77
C ILE A 363 -9.73 -7.30 -33.05
N VAL A 364 -9.01 -6.63 -32.17
CA VAL A 364 -9.49 -5.46 -31.45
C VAL A 364 -8.74 -4.23 -31.94
N ILE A 365 -9.48 -3.20 -32.39
CA ILE A 365 -8.93 -1.98 -32.98
C ILE A 365 -9.37 -0.75 -32.20
N GLY A 366 -8.41 0.05 -31.75
CA GLY A 366 -8.66 1.38 -31.19
C GLY A 366 -8.55 2.46 -32.27
N ARG A 367 -9.50 3.38 -32.27
CA ARG A 367 -9.58 4.51 -33.23
C ARG A 367 -8.85 5.75 -32.75
N LYS A 368 -8.49 5.82 -31.48
CA LYS A 368 -7.85 6.97 -30.81
C LYS A 368 -6.67 6.51 -29.97
N ALA A 369 -5.72 7.40 -29.69
CA ALA A 369 -4.56 7.10 -28.86
C ALA A 369 -4.95 6.53 -27.48
N SER A 370 -5.96 7.09 -26.81
CA SER A 370 -6.47 6.59 -25.53
C SER A 370 -7.08 5.20 -25.59
N GLU A 371 -7.69 4.82 -26.70
CA GLU A 371 -8.24 3.48 -26.94
C GLU A 371 -7.11 2.47 -27.19
N ASN A 372 -6.07 2.87 -27.96
CA ASN A 372 -4.89 2.04 -28.17
C ASN A 372 -4.10 1.83 -26.88
N ASP A 373 -3.93 2.86 -26.06
CA ASP A 373 -3.33 2.74 -24.74
C ASP A 373 -4.12 1.79 -23.84
N PHE A 374 -5.46 1.85 -23.86
CA PHE A 374 -6.32 0.95 -23.12
C PHE A 374 -6.18 -0.51 -23.61
N ILE A 375 -6.13 -0.75 -24.92
CA ILE A 375 -5.89 -2.09 -25.51
C ILE A 375 -4.56 -2.62 -24.99
N THR A 376 -3.48 -1.87 -25.11
CA THR A 376 -2.12 -2.30 -24.79
C THR A 376 -1.91 -2.53 -23.29
N THR A 377 -2.49 -1.67 -22.43
CA THR A 377 -2.19 -1.69 -20.99
C THR A 377 -3.21 -2.46 -20.15
N GLN A 378 -4.46 -2.62 -20.64
CA GLN A 378 -5.56 -3.18 -19.84
C GLN A 378 -6.24 -4.40 -20.48
N LEU A 379 -6.21 -4.54 -21.80
CA LEU A 379 -6.92 -5.59 -22.53
C LEU A 379 -5.98 -6.69 -23.01
N ALA A 380 -4.83 -6.32 -23.58
CA ALA A 380 -3.86 -7.26 -24.13
C ALA A 380 -3.27 -8.20 -23.06
N ARG A 381 -3.13 -9.47 -23.40
CA ARG A 381 -2.52 -10.51 -22.58
C ARG A 381 -1.11 -10.82 -23.08
N PRO A 382 -0.22 -11.41 -22.27
CA PRO A 382 1.16 -11.71 -22.69
C PRO A 382 1.30 -12.60 -23.93
N TYR A 383 0.20 -13.24 -24.34
CA TYR A 383 0.16 -14.17 -25.49
C TYR A 383 -0.63 -13.63 -26.69
N ASP A 384 -1.13 -12.39 -26.61
CA ASP A 384 -1.81 -11.74 -27.72
C ASP A 384 -0.78 -11.18 -28.72
N TRP A 385 -1.10 -11.23 -30.00
CA TRP A 385 -0.23 -10.81 -31.11
C TRP A 385 -0.57 -9.39 -31.58
#